data_4f4f69de185b84e73d1e80573bd98e28
#
_entry.id   4f4f69de185b84e73d1e80573bd98e28
#
_cell.length_a   1.000
_cell.length_b   1.000
_cell.length_c   1.000
_cell.angle_alpha   90.00
_cell.angle_beta   90.00
_cell.angle_gamma   90.00
#
_symmetry.space_group_name_H-M   'P 1'
#
loop_
_entity.id
_entity.type
_entity.pdbx_description
1 polymer ?
#
loop_
_entity_poly.entity_id
_entity_poly.type
_entity_poly.pdbx_seq_one_letter_code
_entity_poly.pdbx_strand_id
1 'polypeptide(L)'
;IKNPKNIGFLRIPMSGDIAIKDNILYADMFKDLIAIDINDITNSKFLRKNDNVFEISNGNNEEKIQIGYRVKETIYEPVVCGTGNSNSFILLPMQPPNEPITPSSSSPNQGNTYGKTGIGGSLARFSIIEDYLYVLSSIDMIIYNLKNTQDFQKENTIKIGNGLETIFPYDEKLFLGSQTGMYVYDNKNKTKPEFLSTFQHIKSCDPVVVENKKAYVTLRSGSSCRGGSNELDIIDLEDIKNPKLIKSYPMKNPSGLAIKDNILYLCDGSEGLKIFDVSKSDDIKFIK
;
A
#
# COMPACT_ATOMS: atom_id res chain seq x y z
N ILE A 1 18.48 -5.59 -9.15
CA ILE A 1 18.30 -6.86 -9.92
C ILE A 1 18.62 -6.54 -11.37
N LYS A 2 19.71 -7.13 -11.90
CA LYS A 2 20.18 -6.83 -13.27
C LYS A 2 19.36 -7.52 -14.37
N ASN A 3 18.87 -8.74 -14.11
CA ASN A 3 18.07 -9.52 -15.06
C ASN A 3 16.99 -10.31 -14.29
N PRO A 4 15.83 -9.70 -13.99
CA PRO A 4 14.75 -10.42 -13.34
C PRO A 4 14.18 -11.48 -14.28
N LYS A 5 13.93 -12.69 -13.72
CA LYS A 5 13.28 -13.79 -14.43
C LYS A 5 11.98 -14.12 -13.71
N ASN A 6 10.90 -14.28 -14.47
CA ASN A 6 9.68 -14.86 -13.93
C ASN A 6 9.92 -16.34 -13.66
N ILE A 7 9.81 -16.76 -12.39
CA ILE A 7 10.02 -18.14 -11.95
C ILE A 7 8.72 -18.82 -11.53
N GLY A 8 7.65 -18.05 -11.35
CA GLY A 8 6.35 -18.57 -10.94
C GLY A 8 5.32 -17.49 -10.75
N PHE A 9 4.09 -17.92 -10.55
CA PHE A 9 2.95 -17.07 -10.22
C PHE A 9 2.16 -17.73 -9.08
N LEU A 10 2.03 -17.00 -7.97
CA LEU A 10 1.22 -17.41 -6.82
C LEU A 10 -0.09 -16.62 -6.83
N ARG A 11 -1.21 -17.33 -7.02
CA ARG A 11 -2.53 -16.71 -7.00
C ARG A 11 -3.11 -16.70 -5.59
N ILE A 12 -3.24 -15.51 -5.00
CA ILE A 12 -3.93 -15.29 -3.72
C ILE A 12 -5.18 -14.47 -4.02
N PRO A 13 -6.39 -15.04 -3.87
CA PRO A 13 -7.63 -14.36 -4.20
C PRO A 13 -7.83 -13.10 -3.34
N MET A 14 -8.15 -11.96 -3.99
CA MET A 14 -8.45 -10.68 -3.35
C MET A 14 -7.32 -10.13 -2.48
N SER A 15 -6.07 -10.57 -2.69
CA SER A 15 -4.92 -9.99 -2.01
C SER A 15 -4.59 -8.61 -2.57
N GLY A 16 -4.49 -7.63 -1.69
CA GLY A 16 -4.05 -6.27 -1.98
C GLY A 16 -2.66 -5.97 -1.44
N ASP A 17 -2.26 -6.65 -0.37
CA ASP A 17 -1.00 -6.41 0.32
C ASP A 17 -0.23 -7.69 0.66
N ILE A 18 1.08 -7.57 0.61
CA ILE A 18 2.00 -8.66 0.96
C ILE A 18 3.18 -8.14 1.78
N ALA A 19 3.72 -9.01 2.65
CA ALA A 19 4.99 -8.80 3.33
C ALA A 19 5.78 -10.11 3.38
N ILE A 20 7.11 -10.05 3.37
CA ILE A 20 7.96 -11.25 3.38
C ILE A 20 8.99 -11.14 4.49
N LYS A 21 9.12 -12.22 5.27
CA LYS A 21 10.20 -12.42 6.25
C LYS A 21 10.64 -13.87 6.22
N ASP A 22 11.95 -14.09 6.12
CA ASP A 22 12.60 -15.43 6.21
C ASP A 22 11.92 -16.50 5.31
N ASN A 23 11.66 -16.14 4.05
CA ASN A 23 10.95 -16.95 3.05
C ASN A 23 9.49 -17.30 3.42
N ILE A 24 8.88 -16.61 4.36
CA ILE A 24 7.45 -16.68 4.61
C ILE A 24 6.79 -15.43 4.04
N LEU A 25 5.82 -15.65 3.17
CA LEU A 25 4.95 -14.62 2.60
C LEU A 25 3.71 -14.48 3.48
N TYR A 26 3.48 -13.30 4.00
CA TYR A 26 2.23 -12.90 4.64
C TYR A 26 1.40 -12.11 3.65
N ALA A 27 0.12 -12.43 3.54
CA ALA A 27 -0.79 -11.77 2.61
C ALA A 27 -2.19 -11.68 3.19
N ASP A 28 -2.94 -10.68 2.77
CA ASP A 28 -4.38 -10.68 2.95
C ASP A 28 -5.03 -11.63 1.93
N MET A 29 -6.05 -12.32 2.37
CA MET A 29 -6.91 -13.15 1.52
C MET A 29 -8.36 -12.96 1.97
N PHE A 30 -9.10 -12.13 1.25
CA PHE A 30 -10.42 -11.66 1.69
C PHE A 30 -10.32 -10.92 3.05
N LYS A 31 -10.92 -11.50 4.08
CA LYS A 31 -10.90 -10.99 5.46
C LYS A 31 -9.83 -11.63 6.33
N ASP A 32 -9.08 -12.57 5.81
CA ASP A 32 -8.13 -13.38 6.56
C ASP A 32 -6.69 -12.96 6.27
N LEU A 33 -5.82 -13.14 7.25
CA LEU A 33 -4.38 -13.02 7.10
C LEU A 33 -3.78 -14.42 6.96
N ILE A 34 -3.04 -14.66 5.89
CA ILE A 34 -2.42 -15.96 5.60
C ILE A 34 -0.91 -15.90 5.63
N ALA A 35 -0.28 -17.04 5.92
CA ALA A 35 1.16 -17.25 5.78
C ALA A 35 1.43 -18.42 4.84
N ILE A 36 2.38 -18.23 3.93
CA ILE A 36 2.78 -19.18 2.91
C ILE A 36 4.30 -19.32 2.92
N ASP A 37 4.79 -20.54 3.01
CA ASP A 37 6.21 -20.84 2.83
C ASP A 37 6.53 -20.76 1.32
N ILE A 38 7.44 -19.85 0.99
CA ILE A 38 7.92 -19.60 -0.37
C ILE A 38 9.42 -19.95 -0.53
N ASN A 39 9.95 -20.78 0.37
CA ASN A 39 11.33 -21.26 0.27
C ASN A 39 11.58 -21.98 -1.07
N ASP A 40 10.62 -22.79 -1.50
CA ASP A 40 10.51 -23.26 -2.87
C ASP A 40 9.26 -22.62 -3.52
N ILE A 41 9.47 -21.59 -4.33
CA ILE A 41 8.37 -20.84 -4.94
C ILE A 41 7.56 -21.67 -5.94
N THR A 42 8.14 -22.73 -6.48
CA THR A 42 7.45 -23.65 -7.41
C THR A 42 6.59 -24.66 -6.68
N ASN A 43 6.83 -24.85 -5.38
CA ASN A 43 6.11 -25.76 -4.50
C ASN A 43 5.80 -25.06 -3.16
N SER A 44 5.26 -23.87 -3.23
CA SER A 44 4.90 -23.08 -2.06
C SER A 44 3.85 -23.79 -1.19
N LYS A 45 3.97 -23.68 0.14
CA LYS A 45 3.11 -24.38 1.10
C LYS A 45 2.34 -23.40 1.94
N PHE A 46 1.04 -23.61 2.02
CA PHE A 46 0.20 -22.91 2.98
C PHE A 46 0.57 -23.34 4.41
N LEU A 47 0.84 -22.38 5.28
CA LEU A 47 1.24 -22.64 6.66
C LEU A 47 0.11 -22.38 7.64
N ARG A 48 -0.46 -21.17 7.58
CA ARG A 48 -1.44 -20.72 8.58
C ARG A 48 -2.38 -19.68 8.03
N LYS A 49 -3.55 -19.62 8.65
CA LYS A 49 -4.58 -18.60 8.45
C LYS A 49 -5.04 -18.05 9.81
N ASN A 50 -5.14 -16.75 9.91
CA ASN A 50 -5.84 -16.05 10.97
C ASN A 50 -7.12 -15.45 10.40
N ASP A 51 -8.25 -15.88 10.93
CA ASP A 51 -9.57 -15.53 10.43
C ASP A 51 -10.01 -14.13 10.86
N ASN A 52 -10.77 -13.45 10.02
CA ASN A 52 -11.45 -12.18 10.31
C ASN A 52 -10.53 -11.06 10.81
N VAL A 53 -9.37 -10.92 10.18
CA VAL A 53 -8.40 -9.84 10.47
C VAL A 53 -8.83 -8.54 9.80
N PHE A 54 -9.45 -8.63 8.62
CA PHE A 54 -9.86 -7.48 7.83
C PHE A 54 -11.38 -7.41 7.73
N GLU A 55 -11.89 -6.18 7.78
CA GLU A 55 -13.30 -5.93 7.50
C GLU A 55 -13.51 -5.86 5.98
N ILE A 56 -14.51 -6.57 5.49
CA ILE A 56 -14.98 -6.42 4.11
C ILE A 56 -16.24 -5.57 4.18
N SER A 57 -16.17 -4.38 3.63
CA SER A 57 -17.35 -3.53 3.44
C SER A 57 -18.21 -4.09 2.30
N ASN A 58 -18.97 -5.12 2.59
CA ASN A 58 -20.01 -5.58 1.68
C ASN A 58 -21.31 -4.83 2.03
N GLY A 59 -21.77 -3.98 1.13
CA GLY A 59 -23.04 -3.27 1.28
C GLY A 59 -24.28 -4.17 1.33
N ASN A 60 -24.12 -5.49 1.24
CA ASN A 60 -25.17 -6.49 1.35
C ASN A 60 -24.66 -7.62 2.26
N ASN A 61 -25.51 -8.08 3.18
CA ASN A 61 -25.27 -9.18 4.12
C ASN A 61 -25.12 -10.56 3.45
N GLU A 62 -24.43 -10.68 2.34
CA GLU A 62 -24.23 -11.96 1.67
C GLU A 62 -22.90 -12.58 2.10
N GLU A 63 -22.97 -13.80 2.61
CA GLU A 63 -21.81 -14.64 2.95
C GLU A 63 -20.95 -15.03 1.73
N LYS A 64 -21.38 -14.69 0.51
CA LYS A 64 -20.70 -15.06 -0.72
C LYS A 64 -20.04 -13.85 -1.36
N ILE A 65 -18.74 -13.97 -1.60
CA ILE A 65 -17.94 -12.98 -2.29
C ILE A 65 -17.59 -13.53 -3.68
N GLN A 66 -17.82 -12.72 -4.70
CA GLN A 66 -17.43 -13.08 -6.05
C GLN A 66 -15.91 -12.99 -6.23
N ILE A 67 -15.24 -14.12 -6.43
CA ILE A 67 -13.77 -14.22 -6.54
C ILE A 67 -13.27 -14.18 -7.99
N GLY A 68 -14.16 -14.09 -8.96
CA GLY A 68 -13.85 -14.04 -10.39
C GLY A 68 -14.93 -14.67 -11.25
N TYR A 69 -14.65 -14.67 -12.54
CA TYR A 69 -15.52 -15.28 -13.54
C TYR A 69 -14.79 -16.46 -14.20
N ARG A 70 -15.52 -17.54 -14.47
CA ARG A 70 -15.08 -18.62 -15.35
C ARG A 70 -15.94 -18.59 -16.58
N VAL A 71 -15.34 -18.31 -17.73
CA VAL A 71 -16.04 -18.43 -19.02
C VAL A 71 -16.22 -19.91 -19.30
N LYS A 72 -17.47 -20.38 -19.30
CA LYS A 72 -17.81 -21.76 -19.68
C LYS A 72 -18.01 -21.91 -21.17
N GLU A 73 -18.60 -20.88 -21.79
CA GLU A 73 -18.97 -20.87 -23.21
C GLU A 73 -19.02 -19.43 -23.69
N THR A 74 -18.57 -19.20 -24.91
CA THR A 74 -18.70 -17.91 -25.58
C THR A 74 -19.69 -18.05 -26.71
N ILE A 75 -20.86 -17.43 -26.57
CA ILE A 75 -21.91 -17.42 -27.62
C ILE A 75 -21.73 -16.11 -28.39
N TYR A 76 -21.55 -16.22 -29.69
CA TYR A 76 -21.51 -15.06 -30.60
C TYR A 76 -22.91 -14.87 -31.19
N GLU A 77 -23.60 -13.82 -30.74
CA GLU A 77 -24.84 -13.39 -31.40
C GLU A 77 -24.51 -12.25 -32.37
N PRO A 78 -24.96 -12.33 -33.65
CA PRO A 78 -24.77 -11.22 -34.59
C PRO A 78 -25.63 -10.03 -34.13
N VAL A 79 -25.00 -8.94 -33.73
CA VAL A 79 -25.69 -7.69 -33.42
C VAL A 79 -25.87 -6.91 -34.72
N VAL A 80 -27.11 -6.74 -35.17
CA VAL A 80 -27.42 -5.83 -36.26
C VAL A 80 -27.31 -4.41 -35.74
N CYS A 81 -26.33 -3.65 -36.20
CA CYS A 81 -26.25 -2.22 -35.96
C CYS A 81 -27.37 -1.50 -36.70
N GLY A 82 -28.46 -1.19 -36.01
CA GLY A 82 -29.61 -0.49 -36.55
C GLY A 82 -30.38 0.21 -35.44
N THR A 83 -30.33 1.54 -35.43
CA THR A 83 -31.29 2.50 -34.88
C THR A 83 -32.12 2.09 -33.66
N GLY A 84 -31.76 2.59 -32.49
CA GLY A 84 -32.65 2.58 -31.33
C GLY A 84 -31.93 2.53 -29.99
N ASN A 85 -32.20 3.50 -29.16
CA ASN A 85 -31.85 3.62 -27.76
C ASN A 85 -31.63 2.29 -27.03
N SER A 86 -30.42 2.01 -26.63
CA SER A 86 -30.20 1.09 -25.53
C SER A 86 -28.79 1.26 -24.98
N ASN A 87 -28.71 1.38 -23.65
CA ASN A 87 -27.49 1.31 -22.86
C ASN A 87 -26.92 -0.11 -22.91
N SER A 88 -26.21 -0.44 -23.96
CA SER A 88 -25.48 -1.70 -24.06
C SER A 88 -24.01 -1.41 -23.93
N PHE A 89 -23.43 -1.82 -22.82
CA PHE A 89 -21.98 -1.84 -22.64
C PHE A 89 -21.41 -2.98 -23.49
N ILE A 90 -20.67 -2.64 -24.53
CA ILE A 90 -19.88 -3.62 -25.29
C ILE A 90 -18.60 -3.88 -24.51
N LEU A 91 -18.51 -5.04 -23.89
CA LEU A 91 -17.22 -5.53 -23.35
C LEU A 91 -16.39 -6.02 -24.54
N LEU A 92 -15.47 -5.21 -25.01
CA LEU A 92 -14.44 -5.65 -25.95
C LEU A 92 -13.52 -6.67 -25.25
N PRO A 93 -13.19 -7.80 -25.86
CA PRO A 93 -12.19 -8.71 -25.30
C PRO A 93 -10.84 -8.00 -25.30
N MET A 94 -10.24 -7.87 -24.12
CA MET A 94 -8.85 -7.43 -23.99
C MET A 94 -7.94 -8.50 -24.61
N GLN A 95 -7.28 -8.19 -25.71
CA GLN A 95 -6.18 -8.98 -26.20
C GLN A 95 -5.01 -8.92 -25.20
N PRO A 96 -4.32 -10.04 -24.95
CA PRO A 96 -3.12 -10.03 -24.16
C PRO A 96 -2.03 -9.20 -24.85
N PRO A 97 -1.26 -8.38 -24.16
CA PRO A 97 -0.18 -7.64 -24.75
C PRO A 97 0.95 -8.58 -25.16
N ASN A 98 1.14 -8.76 -26.45
CA ASN A 98 2.34 -9.35 -27.04
C ASN A 98 3.27 -8.20 -27.39
N GLU A 99 4.16 -7.84 -26.45
CA GLU A 99 5.45 -7.24 -26.82
C GLU A 99 6.38 -7.19 -25.58
N PRO A 100 7.65 -7.59 -25.68
CA PRO A 100 8.59 -7.57 -24.57
C PRO A 100 9.14 -6.15 -24.36
N ILE A 101 8.92 -5.61 -23.18
CA ILE A 101 9.54 -4.35 -22.75
C ILE A 101 10.99 -4.63 -22.35
N THR A 102 11.95 -4.05 -23.06
CA THR A 102 13.39 -4.11 -22.71
C THR A 102 13.69 -3.13 -21.57
N PRO A 103 14.26 -3.56 -20.44
CA PRO A 103 14.59 -2.65 -19.34
C PRO A 103 15.97 -2.00 -19.56
N SER A 104 16.01 -0.70 -19.36
CA SER A 104 17.22 0.11 -19.26
C SER A 104 17.92 -0.14 -17.91
N SER A 105 19.24 -0.33 -17.95
CA SER A 105 20.09 -0.67 -16.81
C SER A 105 20.55 0.56 -16.03
N SER A 106 20.36 0.56 -14.69
CA SER A 106 21.13 1.40 -13.78
C SER A 106 21.64 0.58 -12.58
N SER A 107 22.91 0.79 -12.25
CA SER A 107 23.65 0.02 -11.24
C SER A 107 23.30 0.42 -9.80
N PRO A 108 23.39 -0.52 -8.84
CA PRO A 108 23.18 -0.20 -7.43
C PRO A 108 24.49 0.21 -6.75
N ASN A 109 24.44 1.22 -5.91
CA ASN A 109 25.49 1.51 -4.94
C ASN A 109 25.06 1.08 -3.54
N GLN A 110 26.04 0.72 -2.71
CA GLN A 110 25.93 -0.07 -1.49
C GLN A 110 25.21 0.65 -0.34
N GLY A 111 24.53 -0.18 0.46
CA GLY A 111 23.64 0.16 1.52
C GLY A 111 24.24 0.58 2.85
N ASN A 112 23.43 1.18 3.65
CA ASN A 112 23.52 1.22 5.10
C ASN A 112 22.59 0.15 5.69
N THR A 113 23.11 -0.61 6.64
CA THR A 113 22.41 -1.63 7.41
C THR A 113 21.36 -0.97 8.31
N TYR A 114 20.19 -0.69 7.77
CA TYR A 114 18.99 -0.58 8.59
C TYR A 114 18.55 -2.00 8.96
N GLY A 115 18.14 -2.22 10.21
CA GLY A 115 17.64 -3.51 10.67
C GLY A 115 16.64 -4.09 9.66
N LYS A 116 16.59 -5.42 9.56
CA LYS A 116 15.79 -6.17 8.58
C LYS A 116 14.30 -5.80 8.63
N THR A 117 13.95 -4.67 8.07
CA THR A 117 12.58 -4.21 7.88
C THR A 117 12.15 -4.59 6.47
N GLY A 118 11.04 -5.29 6.34
CA GLY A 118 10.37 -5.40 5.06
C GLY A 118 9.84 -4.01 4.70
N ILE A 119 10.42 -3.39 3.68
CA ILE A 119 9.98 -2.07 3.22
C ILE A 119 8.71 -2.28 2.42
N GLY A 120 7.56 -2.00 3.02
CA GLY A 120 6.30 -1.81 2.31
C GLY A 120 6.35 -0.52 1.48
N GLY A 121 5.64 -0.46 0.36
CA GLY A 121 5.41 0.79 -0.35
C GLY A 121 4.52 1.74 0.48
N SER A 122 4.41 2.99 0.07
CA SER A 122 3.57 3.99 0.76
C SER A 122 2.07 3.66 0.80
N LEU A 123 1.63 2.69 0.03
CA LEU A 123 0.25 2.17 0.02
C LEU A 123 0.09 0.88 0.84
N ALA A 124 1.15 0.41 1.50
CA ALA A 124 1.10 -0.86 2.21
C ALA A 124 0.36 -0.74 3.55
N ARG A 125 -0.57 -1.66 3.80
CA ARG A 125 -1.20 -1.86 5.11
C ARG A 125 -0.40 -2.79 6.03
N PHE A 126 0.68 -3.39 5.51
CA PHE A 126 1.56 -4.30 6.20
C PHE A 126 2.94 -3.71 6.36
N SER A 127 3.53 -3.87 7.54
CA SER A 127 4.93 -3.54 7.78
C SER A 127 5.57 -4.56 8.71
N ILE A 128 6.77 -5.04 8.35
CA ILE A 128 7.56 -5.91 9.22
C ILE A 128 8.72 -5.12 9.78
N ILE A 129 8.81 -5.07 11.10
CA ILE A 129 9.89 -4.40 11.84
C ILE A 129 10.44 -5.41 12.83
N GLU A 130 11.69 -5.81 12.64
CA GLU A 130 12.34 -6.87 13.42
C GLU A 130 11.52 -8.18 13.36
N ASP A 131 11.01 -8.64 14.49
CA ASP A 131 10.20 -9.85 14.62
C ASP A 131 8.70 -9.58 14.77
N TYR A 132 8.22 -8.42 14.31
CA TYR A 132 6.82 -8.05 14.41
C TYR A 132 6.25 -7.65 13.06
N LEU A 133 5.08 -8.21 12.73
CA LEU A 133 4.27 -7.80 11.62
C LEU A 133 3.14 -6.89 12.13
N TYR A 134 3.10 -5.68 11.64
CA TYR A 134 2.02 -4.73 11.86
C TYR A 134 1.06 -4.82 10.69
N VAL A 135 -0.21 -4.96 10.98
CA VAL A 135 -1.28 -5.08 10.01
C VAL A 135 -2.34 -4.04 10.33
N LEU A 136 -2.70 -3.20 9.38
CA LEU A 136 -3.82 -2.29 9.52
C LEU A 136 -5.10 -2.94 9.02
N SER A 137 -6.12 -2.98 9.89
CA SER A 137 -7.52 -3.08 9.48
C SER A 137 -8.04 -1.67 9.19
N SER A 138 -9.33 -1.51 8.92
CA SER A 138 -9.92 -0.17 8.71
C SER A 138 -9.90 0.73 9.95
N ILE A 139 -9.78 0.13 11.15
CA ILE A 139 -9.87 0.84 12.43
C ILE A 139 -8.77 0.52 13.43
N ASP A 140 -8.09 -0.61 13.26
CA ASP A 140 -7.13 -1.15 14.22
C ASP A 140 -5.75 -1.34 13.60
N MET A 141 -4.73 -1.22 14.42
CA MET A 141 -3.39 -1.75 14.16
C MET A 141 -3.21 -3.05 14.95
N ILE A 142 -3.06 -4.16 14.25
CA ILE A 142 -2.88 -5.50 14.81
C ILE A 142 -1.41 -5.86 14.71
N ILE A 143 -0.84 -6.34 15.79
CA ILE A 143 0.58 -6.68 15.91
C ILE A 143 0.70 -8.19 16.06
N TYR A 144 1.47 -8.82 15.18
CA TYR A 144 1.79 -10.24 15.23
C TYR A 144 3.25 -10.44 15.55
N ASN A 145 3.54 -11.40 16.43
CA ASN A 145 4.89 -11.86 16.76
C ASN A 145 5.32 -12.90 15.73
N LEU A 146 6.44 -12.65 15.06
CA LEU A 146 7.02 -13.50 14.01
C LEU A 146 8.28 -14.24 14.46
N LYS A 147 8.59 -14.32 15.77
CA LYS A 147 9.74 -15.11 16.24
C LYS A 147 9.66 -16.55 15.78
N ASN A 148 8.44 -17.10 15.72
CA ASN A 148 8.15 -18.31 14.99
C ASN A 148 7.35 -17.95 13.74
N THR A 149 8.04 -17.81 12.61
CA THR A 149 7.44 -17.36 11.35
C THR A 149 6.40 -18.35 10.79
N GLN A 150 6.49 -19.62 11.16
CA GLN A 150 5.54 -20.65 10.73
C GLN A 150 4.26 -20.68 11.58
N ASP A 151 4.34 -20.19 12.82
CA ASP A 151 3.21 -20.14 13.77
C ASP A 151 3.14 -18.76 14.43
N PHE A 152 2.90 -17.74 13.63
CA PHE A 152 2.81 -16.36 14.08
C PHE A 152 1.57 -16.14 14.95
N GLN A 153 1.74 -15.45 16.06
CA GLN A 153 0.71 -15.21 17.07
C GLN A 153 0.35 -13.73 17.12
N LYS A 154 -0.94 -13.47 17.32
CA LYS A 154 -1.38 -12.10 17.61
C LYS A 154 -0.88 -11.68 18.99
N GLU A 155 -0.07 -10.63 19.03
CA GLU A 155 0.53 -10.09 20.24
C GLU A 155 -0.35 -9.00 20.86
N ASN A 156 -0.84 -8.08 20.01
CA ASN A 156 -1.64 -6.95 20.48
C ASN A 156 -2.58 -6.43 19.37
N THR A 157 -3.55 -5.63 19.79
CA THR A 157 -4.43 -4.86 18.91
C THR A 157 -4.60 -3.47 19.51
N ILE A 158 -4.29 -2.43 18.74
CA ILE A 158 -4.41 -1.02 19.14
C ILE A 158 -5.50 -0.39 18.28
N LYS A 159 -6.56 0.08 18.93
CA LYS A 159 -7.62 0.82 18.27
C LYS A 159 -7.12 2.23 17.95
N ILE A 160 -7.09 2.60 16.69
CA ILE A 160 -6.57 3.89 16.19
C ILE A 160 -7.73 4.84 15.85
N GLY A 161 -8.57 4.41 14.91
CA GLY A 161 -9.65 5.25 14.37
C GLY A 161 -10.10 4.74 13.00
N ASN A 162 -11.03 5.44 12.38
CA ASN A 162 -11.63 5.01 11.12
C ASN A 162 -10.77 5.35 9.90
N GLY A 163 -10.85 4.50 8.88
CA GLY A 163 -10.30 4.77 7.56
C GLY A 163 -8.78 4.67 7.48
N LEU A 164 -8.16 3.77 8.28
CA LEU A 164 -6.73 3.49 8.16
C LEU A 164 -6.44 2.82 6.83
N GLU A 165 -5.44 3.31 6.12
CA GLU A 165 -5.10 2.86 4.76
C GLU A 165 -3.64 2.46 4.60
N THR A 166 -2.71 3.12 5.30
CA THR A 166 -1.28 2.91 5.06
C THR A 166 -0.46 2.96 6.34
N ILE A 167 0.66 2.22 6.36
CA ILE A 167 1.63 2.22 7.45
C ILE A 167 3.05 2.39 6.90
N PHE A 168 3.76 3.37 7.40
CA PHE A 168 5.15 3.65 7.04
C PHE A 168 6.02 3.74 8.30
N PRO A 169 7.01 2.83 8.47
CA PRO A 169 7.95 2.87 9.58
C PRO A 169 9.13 3.80 9.27
N TYR A 170 9.49 4.66 10.19
CA TYR A 170 10.67 5.51 10.09
C TYR A 170 11.17 5.91 11.47
N ASP A 171 12.47 5.73 11.74
CA ASP A 171 13.17 6.18 12.97
C ASP A 171 12.42 5.85 14.28
N GLU A 172 12.21 4.54 14.53
CA GLU A 172 11.44 4.02 15.68
C GLU A 172 10.03 4.59 15.83
N LYS A 173 9.43 5.04 14.73
CA LYS A 173 8.06 5.55 14.68
C LYS A 173 7.27 4.86 13.60
N LEU A 174 5.96 4.89 13.77
CA LEU A 174 5.00 4.46 12.76
C LEU A 174 4.17 5.67 12.33
N PHE A 175 4.13 5.90 11.03
CA PHE A 175 3.29 6.89 10.40
C PHE A 175 2.14 6.17 9.72
N LEU A 176 0.92 6.46 10.15
CA LEU A 176 -0.30 5.80 9.66
C LEU A 176 -1.11 6.81 8.87
N GLY A 177 -1.29 6.56 7.59
CA GLY A 177 -2.19 7.33 6.75
C GLY A 177 -3.63 6.87 6.93
N SER A 178 -4.56 7.83 6.98
CA SER A 178 -5.98 7.57 7.10
C SER A 178 -6.79 8.54 6.24
N GLN A 179 -8.10 8.33 6.14
CA GLN A 179 -9.00 9.24 5.43
C GLN A 179 -9.17 10.63 6.09
N THR A 180 -8.62 10.84 7.27
CA THR A 180 -8.80 12.09 8.04
C THR A 180 -7.51 12.71 8.51
N GLY A 181 -6.38 12.08 8.27
CA GLY A 181 -5.09 12.57 8.69
C GLY A 181 -4.02 11.50 8.83
N MET A 182 -2.84 11.95 9.14
CA MET A 182 -1.69 11.12 9.47
C MET A 182 -1.58 11.00 11.00
N TYR A 183 -1.55 9.77 11.52
CA TYR A 183 -1.26 9.48 12.92
C TYR A 183 0.21 9.11 13.08
N VAL A 184 0.82 9.51 14.18
CA VAL A 184 2.20 9.19 14.51
C VAL A 184 2.26 8.45 15.85
N TYR A 185 2.96 7.31 15.84
CA TYR A 185 3.18 6.47 17.03
C TYR A 185 4.66 6.30 17.31
N ASP A 186 5.06 6.35 18.58
CA ASP A 186 6.36 5.86 19.03
C ASP A 186 6.35 4.33 19.01
N ASN A 187 7.33 3.74 18.36
CA ASN A 187 7.44 2.28 18.20
C ASN A 187 8.70 1.70 18.86
N LYS A 188 9.22 2.36 19.89
CA LYS A 188 10.32 1.80 20.69
C LYS A 188 9.91 0.50 21.33
N ASN A 189 8.73 0.46 21.92
CA ASN A 189 8.10 -0.79 22.35
C ASN A 189 7.30 -1.39 21.18
N LYS A 190 7.86 -2.40 20.53
CA LYS A 190 7.27 -3.04 19.33
C LYS A 190 5.93 -3.71 19.58
N THR A 191 5.65 -4.14 20.81
CA THR A 191 4.38 -4.79 21.16
C THR A 191 3.31 -3.80 21.61
N LYS A 192 3.71 -2.57 21.95
CA LYS A 192 2.81 -1.54 22.46
C LYS A 192 3.22 -0.15 21.97
N PRO A 193 3.08 0.14 20.68
CA PRO A 193 3.29 1.49 20.16
C PRO A 193 2.43 2.52 20.89
N GLU A 194 3.00 3.69 21.17
CA GLU A 194 2.34 4.77 21.91
C GLU A 194 2.01 5.94 20.98
N PHE A 195 0.79 6.45 21.09
CA PHE A 195 0.35 7.61 20.31
C PHE A 195 1.19 8.85 20.67
N LEU A 196 1.70 9.53 19.65
CA LEU A 196 2.44 10.79 19.79
C LEU A 196 1.64 11.99 19.33
N SER A 197 1.11 11.96 18.12
CA SER A 197 0.44 13.10 17.51
C SER A 197 -0.40 12.69 16.31
N THR A 198 -1.17 13.65 15.82
CA THR A 198 -1.87 13.55 14.55
C THR A 198 -1.71 14.85 13.76
N PHE A 199 -1.61 14.73 12.43
CA PHE A 199 -1.77 15.84 11.51
C PHE A 199 -3.10 15.65 10.79
N GLN A 200 -4.06 16.53 11.07
CA GLN A 200 -5.40 16.48 10.46
C GLN A 200 -5.43 17.25 9.15
N HIS A 201 -6.16 16.76 8.18
CA HIS A 201 -6.44 17.41 6.91
C HIS A 201 -7.89 17.12 6.47
N ILE A 202 -8.31 17.74 5.38
CA ILE A 202 -9.62 17.47 4.75
C ILE A 202 -9.63 16.03 4.23
N LYS A 203 -10.78 15.34 4.32
CA LYS A 203 -10.93 13.93 3.92
C LYS A 203 -10.30 13.60 2.57
N SER A 204 -9.35 12.68 2.58
CA SER A 204 -8.62 12.22 1.40
C SER A 204 -8.04 10.83 1.64
N CYS A 205 -7.50 10.17 0.62
CA CYS A 205 -6.77 8.91 0.77
C CYS A 205 -5.27 9.20 0.80
N ASP A 206 -4.54 8.74 1.82
CA ASP A 206 -3.26 9.29 2.19
C ASP A 206 -2.12 8.28 2.29
N PRO A 207 -1.49 7.94 1.20
CA PRO A 207 -0.13 7.39 1.24
C PRO A 207 0.85 8.37 1.89
N VAL A 208 1.70 7.87 2.78
CA VAL A 208 2.73 8.65 3.45
C VAL A 208 4.11 7.99 3.30
N VAL A 209 5.13 8.83 3.09
CA VAL A 209 6.54 8.45 3.25
C VAL A 209 7.26 9.52 4.06
N VAL A 210 8.32 9.13 4.77
CA VAL A 210 9.06 10.04 5.66
C VAL A 210 10.54 9.92 5.41
N GLU A 211 11.22 11.05 5.33
CA GLU A 211 12.68 11.16 5.30
C GLU A 211 13.13 12.49 5.89
N ASN A 212 14.24 12.50 6.61
CA ASN A 212 14.87 13.71 7.14
C ASN A 212 13.89 14.62 7.92
N LYS A 213 13.09 14.03 8.82
CA LYS A 213 12.08 14.71 9.64
C LYS A 213 11.03 15.47 8.81
N LYS A 214 10.73 15.00 7.63
CA LYS A 214 9.64 15.51 6.79
C LYS A 214 8.78 14.38 6.33
N ALA A 215 7.47 14.54 6.44
CA ALA A 215 6.51 13.62 5.81
C ALA A 215 6.04 14.21 4.47
N TYR A 216 5.88 13.31 3.51
CA TYR A 216 5.33 13.60 2.18
C TYR A 216 4.05 12.78 2.07
N VAL A 217 2.93 13.46 1.90
CA VAL A 217 1.60 12.87 1.90
C VAL A 217 0.91 13.22 0.60
N THR A 218 0.40 12.25 -0.13
CA THR A 218 -0.43 12.52 -1.30
C THR A 218 -1.89 12.49 -0.92
N LEU A 219 -2.59 13.58 -1.16
CA LEU A 219 -4.02 13.70 -1.02
C LEU A 219 -4.69 13.48 -2.37
N ARG A 220 -5.68 12.58 -2.44
CA ARG A 220 -6.37 12.26 -3.68
C ARG A 220 -7.89 12.36 -3.52
N SER A 221 -8.54 13.09 -4.43
CA SER A 221 -9.98 13.15 -4.56
C SER A 221 -10.53 12.03 -5.45
N GLY A 222 -11.79 11.63 -5.23
CA GLY A 222 -12.53 10.69 -6.11
C GLY A 222 -12.84 9.32 -5.49
N SER A 223 -13.73 8.56 -6.11
CA SER A 223 -14.23 7.22 -5.72
C SER A 223 -14.56 7.03 -4.23
N SER A 224 -13.81 6.24 -3.48
CA SER A 224 -13.98 6.02 -2.04
C SER A 224 -13.46 7.18 -1.18
N CYS A 225 -12.56 8.00 -1.72
CA CYS A 225 -11.98 9.17 -1.08
C CYS A 225 -12.83 10.42 -1.42
N ARG A 226 -13.92 10.59 -0.72
CA ARG A 226 -14.89 11.67 -1.02
C ARG A 226 -14.41 13.02 -0.48
N GLY A 227 -14.05 13.91 -1.38
CA GLY A 227 -13.67 15.31 -1.09
C GLY A 227 -12.17 15.53 -1.13
N GLY A 228 -11.73 16.75 -0.95
CA GLY A 228 -10.35 17.15 -0.94
C GLY A 228 -9.79 17.56 -2.29
N SER A 229 -8.55 17.99 -2.25
CA SER A 229 -7.72 18.39 -3.37
C SER A 229 -6.85 17.20 -3.82
N ASN A 230 -6.33 17.30 -5.03
CA ASN A 230 -5.26 16.45 -5.53
C ASN A 230 -3.95 17.19 -5.31
N GLU A 231 -3.21 16.82 -4.28
CA GLU A 231 -1.99 17.52 -3.91
C GLU A 231 -0.96 16.62 -3.22
N LEU A 232 0.27 17.09 -3.19
CA LEU A 232 1.35 16.59 -2.38
C LEU A 232 1.59 17.58 -1.24
N ASP A 233 1.33 17.16 -0.01
CA ASP A 233 1.63 17.90 1.20
C ASP A 233 3.01 17.54 1.73
N ILE A 234 3.79 18.55 2.10
CA ILE A 234 5.05 18.41 2.82
C ILE A 234 4.86 18.91 4.24
N ILE A 235 5.11 18.03 5.21
CA ILE A 235 4.83 18.26 6.62
C ILE A 235 6.15 18.26 7.38
N ASP A 236 6.37 19.29 8.19
CA ASP A 236 7.47 19.39 9.12
C ASP A 236 7.23 18.50 10.35
N LEU A 237 8.21 17.65 10.66
CA LEU A 237 8.24 16.75 11.80
C LEU A 237 9.38 17.06 12.80
N GLU A 238 9.99 18.26 12.75
CA GLU A 238 11.01 18.66 13.74
C GLU A 238 10.45 18.56 15.17
N ASP A 239 9.24 19.07 15.36
CA ASP A 239 8.44 18.77 16.55
C ASP A 239 7.41 17.70 16.22
N ILE A 240 7.77 16.44 16.46
CA ILE A 240 6.93 15.28 16.16
C ILE A 240 5.57 15.29 16.89
N LYS A 241 5.45 16.05 17.98
CA LYS A 241 4.20 16.20 18.72
C LYS A 241 3.27 17.25 18.13
N ASN A 242 3.82 18.16 17.31
CA ASN A 242 3.08 19.23 16.66
C ASN A 242 3.48 19.33 15.18
N PRO A 243 3.15 18.33 14.34
CA PRO A 243 3.45 18.35 12.91
C PRO A 243 2.81 19.58 12.25
N LYS A 244 3.51 20.22 11.30
CA LYS A 244 3.05 21.44 10.62
C LYS A 244 3.19 21.29 9.11
N LEU A 245 2.19 21.76 8.39
CA LEU A 245 2.27 21.87 6.93
C LEU A 245 3.34 22.90 6.57
N ILE A 246 4.31 22.49 5.73
CA ILE A 246 5.28 23.40 5.11
C ILE A 246 4.65 23.99 3.85
N LYS A 247 4.19 23.11 2.95
CA LYS A 247 3.64 23.51 1.64
C LYS A 247 2.85 22.41 1.00
N SER A 248 1.83 22.79 0.22
CA SER A 248 1.07 21.91 -0.68
C SER A 248 1.42 22.19 -2.12
N TYR A 249 1.57 21.15 -2.92
CA TYR A 249 1.84 21.22 -4.35
C TYR A 249 0.72 20.55 -5.13
N PRO A 250 0.06 21.25 -6.08
CA PRO A 250 -1.02 20.68 -6.87
C PRO A 250 -0.54 19.49 -7.70
N MET A 251 -1.34 18.42 -7.71
CA MET A 251 -1.12 17.20 -8.49
C MET A 251 -2.36 16.89 -9.34
N LYS A 252 -2.27 15.91 -10.25
CA LYS A 252 -3.41 15.55 -11.10
C LYS A 252 -4.31 14.49 -10.44
N ASN A 253 -3.70 13.39 -10.04
CA ASN A 253 -4.36 12.27 -9.36
C ASN A 253 -3.29 11.45 -8.61
N PRO A 254 -2.66 12.03 -7.58
CA PRO A 254 -1.52 11.42 -6.92
C PRO A 254 -1.92 10.15 -6.17
N SER A 255 -1.00 9.20 -6.11
CA SER A 255 -1.20 7.93 -5.43
C SER A 255 0.06 7.52 -4.68
N GLY A 256 0.68 6.38 -5.03
CA GLY A 256 1.85 5.87 -4.31
C GLY A 256 3.07 6.77 -4.39
N LEU A 257 3.85 6.75 -3.32
CA LEU A 257 5.09 7.51 -3.14
C LEU A 257 6.24 6.57 -2.78
N ALA A 258 7.45 6.99 -3.11
CA ALA A 258 8.68 6.46 -2.52
C ALA A 258 9.68 7.60 -2.37
N ILE A 259 10.52 7.56 -1.32
CA ILE A 259 11.55 8.57 -1.10
C ILE A 259 12.88 7.90 -0.78
N LYS A 260 13.95 8.45 -1.32
CA LYS A 260 15.31 8.07 -0.98
C LYS A 260 16.30 9.15 -1.34
N ASP A 261 17.19 9.51 -0.41
CA ASP A 261 18.28 10.47 -0.61
C ASP A 261 17.78 11.83 -1.14
N ASN A 262 16.67 12.33 -0.60
CA ASN A 262 15.95 13.55 -1.00
C ASN A 262 15.37 13.48 -2.44
N ILE A 263 15.26 12.32 -3.03
CA ILE A 263 14.56 12.11 -4.30
C ILE A 263 13.22 11.45 -4.02
N LEU A 264 12.15 12.17 -4.33
CA LEU A 264 10.77 11.72 -4.20
C LEU A 264 10.26 11.21 -5.55
N TYR A 265 9.74 9.99 -5.54
CA TYR A 265 9.05 9.36 -6.66
C TYR A 265 7.55 9.36 -6.34
N LEU A 266 6.74 9.89 -7.25
CA LEU A 266 5.30 10.03 -7.07
C LEU A 266 4.56 9.55 -8.32
N CYS A 267 3.60 8.65 -8.15
CA CYS A 267 2.69 8.25 -9.21
C CYS A 267 1.52 9.23 -9.28
N ASP A 268 1.36 9.95 -10.40
CA ASP A 268 0.36 11.01 -10.57
C ASP A 268 -0.68 10.69 -11.66
N GLY A 269 -1.28 9.51 -11.55
CA GLY A 269 -2.35 9.06 -12.45
C GLY A 269 -1.94 9.10 -13.91
N SER A 270 -2.69 9.83 -14.75
CA SER A 270 -2.42 9.97 -16.17
C SER A 270 -1.13 10.74 -16.51
N GLU A 271 -0.57 11.49 -15.54
CA GLU A 271 0.70 12.18 -15.69
C GLU A 271 1.91 11.25 -15.49
N GLY A 272 1.66 10.00 -15.08
CA GLY A 272 2.68 8.97 -14.91
C GLY A 272 3.52 9.12 -13.65
N LEU A 273 4.77 8.68 -13.70
CA LEU A 273 5.73 8.77 -12.61
C LEU A 273 6.45 10.12 -12.65
N LYS A 274 6.27 10.90 -11.61
CA LYS A 274 6.99 12.16 -11.40
C LYS A 274 8.14 11.96 -10.41
N ILE A 275 9.28 12.62 -10.69
CA ILE A 275 10.47 12.58 -9.85
C ILE A 275 10.81 14.01 -9.43
N PHE A 276 10.97 14.21 -8.12
CA PHE A 276 11.28 15.51 -7.54
C PHE A 276 12.55 15.44 -6.68
N ASP A 277 13.39 16.47 -6.75
CA ASP A 277 14.37 16.79 -5.72
C ASP A 277 13.66 17.57 -4.61
N VAL A 278 13.64 17.00 -3.41
CA VAL A 278 12.98 17.55 -2.22
C VAL A 278 13.98 18.00 -1.16
N SER A 279 15.23 18.22 -1.53
CA SER A 279 16.27 18.74 -0.62
C SER A 279 15.88 20.08 0.02
N LYS A 280 15.04 20.89 -0.69
CA LYS A 280 14.37 22.06 -0.17
C LYS A 280 12.87 21.84 -0.16
N SER A 281 12.29 21.65 1.01
CA SER A 281 10.88 21.27 1.18
C SER A 281 9.86 22.37 0.81
N ASP A 282 10.29 23.64 0.84
CA ASP A 282 9.50 24.80 0.44
C ASP A 282 9.63 25.14 -1.06
N ASP A 283 10.60 24.53 -1.76
CA ASP A 283 10.90 24.75 -3.18
C ASP A 283 11.38 23.43 -3.84
N ILE A 284 10.48 22.44 -3.94
CA ILE A 284 10.81 21.18 -4.61
C ILE A 284 11.01 21.38 -6.10
N LYS A 285 11.96 20.65 -6.67
CA LYS A 285 12.28 20.75 -8.10
C LYS A 285 11.82 19.51 -8.84
N PHE A 286 11.00 19.72 -9.87
CA PHE A 286 10.65 18.66 -10.80
C PHE A 286 11.88 18.26 -11.62
N ILE A 287 12.20 16.96 -11.65
CA ILE A 287 13.33 16.40 -12.41
C ILE A 287 12.84 15.75 -13.70
N LYS A 288 11.79 14.91 -13.59
CA LYS A 288 11.28 14.13 -14.72
C LYS A 288 9.85 13.71 -14.50
#